data_65a7a44c368632613e9147ee31d914cf
#
_entry.id   65a7a44c368632613e9147ee31d914cf
#
_cell.length_a   1.000
_cell.length_b   1.000
_cell.length_c   1.000
_cell.angle_alpha   90.00
_cell.angle_beta   90.00
_cell.angle_gamma   90.00
#
_symmetry.space_group_name_H-M   'P 1'
#
loop_
_entity.id
_entity.type
_entity.pdbx_description
1 polymer ?
#
loop_
_entity_poly.entity_id
_entity_poly.type
_entity_poly.pdbx_seq_one_letter_code
_entity_poly.pdbx_strand_id
1 'polypeptide(L)'
;MDKVSYALGLGIGQQLAQMGASDLNIDDFADAIKDVINGNELKVPHKDAQTIVQEYFRQQEERINAIRAEQGKAAKAEGEKFLAENGKKEGVVTLKSGLQYEVLREGNGKKPKATDQVKCHYEGT
;
A
#
# COMPACT_ATOMS: atom_id res chain seq x y z
N MET A 1 30.98 16.70 12.33
CA MET A 1 29.90 15.69 12.21
C MET A 1 30.48 14.32 12.51
N ASP A 2 29.94 13.63 13.50
CA ASP A 2 30.29 12.23 13.75
C ASP A 2 29.58 11.31 12.78
N LYS A 3 30.35 10.59 11.96
CA LYS A 3 29.84 9.74 10.88
C LYS A 3 29.03 8.54 11.39
N VAL A 4 29.39 8.01 12.57
CA VAL A 4 28.70 6.86 13.17
C VAL A 4 27.31 7.28 13.65
N SER A 5 27.25 8.36 14.40
CA SER A 5 25.97 8.92 14.87
C SER A 5 25.05 9.28 13.71
N TYR A 6 25.58 9.86 12.64
CA TYR A 6 24.82 10.19 11.45
C TYR A 6 24.28 8.94 10.73
N ALA A 7 25.11 7.90 10.59
CA ALA A 7 24.71 6.65 9.97
C ALA A 7 23.60 5.92 10.73
N LEU A 8 23.70 5.91 12.08
CA LEU A 8 22.63 5.37 12.94
C LEU A 8 21.33 6.18 12.77
N GLY A 9 21.45 7.50 12.74
CA GLY A 9 20.31 8.39 12.49
C GLY A 9 19.63 8.14 11.15
N LEU A 10 20.39 7.87 10.08
CA LEU A 10 19.85 7.50 8.78
C LEU A 10 19.00 6.23 8.85
N GLY A 11 19.49 5.18 9.51
CA GLY A 11 18.76 3.91 9.66
C GLY A 11 17.44 4.10 10.41
N ILE A 12 17.48 4.81 11.53
CA ILE A 12 16.29 5.10 12.34
C ILE A 12 15.31 5.99 11.55
N GLY A 13 15.82 7.02 10.87
CA GLY A 13 14.98 7.91 10.06
C GLY A 13 14.25 7.19 8.92
N GLN A 14 14.92 6.28 8.23
CA GLN A 14 14.31 5.46 7.20
C GLN A 14 13.21 4.55 7.76
N GLN A 15 13.45 3.94 8.90
CA GLN A 15 12.47 3.09 9.58
C GLN A 15 11.23 3.89 9.99
N LEU A 16 11.42 5.05 10.61
CA LEU A 16 10.32 5.95 11.00
C LEU A 16 9.50 6.41 9.80
N ALA A 17 10.17 6.77 8.70
CA ALA A 17 9.50 7.16 7.45
C ALA A 17 8.66 6.02 6.86
N GLN A 18 9.17 4.79 6.87
CA GLN A 18 8.43 3.60 6.41
C GLN A 18 7.19 3.30 7.28
N MET A 19 7.27 3.62 8.56
CA MET A 19 6.15 3.49 9.51
C MET A 19 5.14 4.64 9.40
N GLY A 20 5.35 5.62 8.53
CA GLY A 20 4.50 6.79 8.37
C GLY A 20 4.73 7.89 9.41
N ALA A 21 5.78 7.78 10.21
CA ALA A 21 6.12 8.74 11.26
C ALA A 21 7.01 9.87 10.70
N SER A 22 6.48 10.66 9.75
CA SER A 22 7.21 11.73 9.07
C SER A 22 7.02 13.12 9.69
N ASP A 23 6.11 13.26 10.63
CA ASP A 23 5.71 14.51 11.28
C ASP A 23 6.25 14.66 12.72
N LEU A 24 7.27 13.86 13.08
CA LEU A 24 7.88 13.88 14.40
C LEU A 24 8.75 15.13 14.61
N ASN A 25 8.71 15.67 15.85
CA ASN A 25 9.69 16.65 16.28
C ASN A 25 11.02 15.95 16.54
N ILE A 26 11.98 16.17 15.66
CA ILE A 26 13.30 15.51 15.73
C ILE A 26 14.14 15.99 16.91
N ASP A 27 13.98 17.23 17.37
CA ASP A 27 14.69 17.76 18.53
C ASP A 27 14.24 17.06 19.82
N ASP A 28 12.93 16.91 20.02
CA ASP A 28 12.38 16.14 21.16
C ASP A 28 12.79 14.66 21.09
N PHE A 29 12.83 14.09 19.91
CA PHE A 29 13.31 12.72 19.70
C PHE A 29 14.79 12.58 20.07
N ALA A 30 15.64 13.51 19.64
CA ALA A 30 17.07 13.53 20.00
C ALA A 30 17.29 13.74 21.50
N ASP A 31 16.49 14.58 22.15
CA ASP A 31 16.54 14.80 23.58
C ASP A 31 16.16 13.55 24.38
N ALA A 32 15.14 12.84 23.96
CA ALA A 32 14.76 11.57 24.57
C ALA A 32 15.90 10.52 24.49
N ILE A 33 16.58 10.45 23.35
CA ILE A 33 17.78 9.58 23.21
C ILE A 33 18.89 9.99 24.19
N LYS A 34 19.17 11.29 24.32
CA LYS A 34 20.16 11.80 25.28
C LYS A 34 19.80 11.44 26.73
N ASP A 35 18.52 11.61 27.08
CA ASP A 35 18.05 11.31 28.44
C ASP A 35 18.24 9.82 28.78
N VAL A 36 17.92 8.94 27.86
CA VAL A 36 18.09 7.49 28.03
C VAL A 36 19.58 7.11 28.13
N ILE A 37 20.44 7.62 27.23
CA ILE A 37 21.87 7.28 27.20
C ILE A 37 22.59 7.79 28.44
N ASN A 38 22.25 8.98 28.91
CA ASN A 38 22.89 9.61 30.06
C ASN A 38 22.27 9.19 31.41
N GLY A 39 21.19 8.41 31.40
CA GLY A 39 20.48 8.02 32.63
C GLY A 39 19.77 9.17 33.30
N ASN A 40 19.36 10.19 32.54
CA ASN A 40 18.63 11.33 33.09
C ASN A 40 17.20 10.93 33.46
N GLU A 41 16.53 11.77 34.24
CA GLU A 41 15.10 11.63 34.50
C GLU A 41 14.31 11.83 33.20
N LEU A 42 13.44 10.87 32.91
CA LEU A 42 12.63 10.92 31.70
C LEU A 42 11.49 11.93 31.82
N LYS A 43 11.33 12.80 30.84
CA LYS A 43 10.24 13.78 30.78
C LYS A 43 8.87 13.11 30.63
N VAL A 44 8.84 11.90 30.06
CA VAL A 44 7.64 11.05 29.92
C VAL A 44 7.96 9.67 30.49
N PRO A 45 7.19 9.18 31.48
CA PRO A 45 7.38 7.83 32.01
C PRO A 45 7.22 6.75 30.93
N HIS A 46 7.98 5.66 31.04
CA HIS A 46 7.93 4.57 30.05
C HIS A 46 6.51 4.04 29.77
N LYS A 47 5.69 3.92 30.82
CA LYS A 47 4.30 3.45 30.68
C LYS A 47 3.46 4.39 29.81
N ASP A 48 3.59 5.68 30.03
CA ASP A 48 2.86 6.70 29.29
C ASP A 48 3.39 6.80 27.85
N ALA A 49 4.72 6.71 27.69
CA ALA A 49 5.36 6.68 26.37
C ALA A 49 4.85 5.54 25.49
N GLN A 50 4.68 4.34 26.04
CA GLN A 50 4.11 3.21 25.30
C GLN A 50 2.69 3.50 24.81
N THR A 51 1.85 4.03 25.66
CA THR A 51 0.46 4.38 25.30
C THR A 51 0.41 5.46 24.22
N ILE A 52 1.22 6.49 24.35
CA ILE A 52 1.33 7.59 23.38
C ILE A 52 1.77 7.06 22.01
N VAL A 53 2.79 6.21 21.97
CA VAL A 53 3.32 5.62 20.73
C VAL A 53 2.30 4.70 20.07
N GLN A 54 1.60 3.86 20.85
CA GLN A 54 0.55 2.99 20.33
C GLN A 54 -0.60 3.79 19.70
N GLU A 55 -1.04 4.84 20.39
CA GLU A 55 -2.11 5.71 19.89
C GLU A 55 -1.69 6.47 18.62
N TYR A 56 -0.45 6.97 18.59
CA TYR A 56 0.11 7.63 17.41
C TYR A 56 0.11 6.69 16.19
N PHE A 57 0.61 5.47 16.31
CA PHE A 57 0.64 4.52 15.20
C PHE A 57 -0.76 4.04 14.80
N ARG A 58 -1.68 3.89 15.73
CA ARG A 58 -3.08 3.60 15.42
C ARG A 58 -3.69 4.69 14.54
N GLN A 59 -3.47 5.96 14.87
CA GLN A 59 -3.93 7.08 14.06
C GLN A 59 -3.28 7.12 12.68
N GLN A 60 -1.98 6.82 12.58
CA GLN A 60 -1.29 6.74 11.29
C GLN A 60 -1.85 5.61 10.42
N GLU A 61 -2.12 4.45 11.01
CA GLU A 61 -2.73 3.32 10.30
C GLU A 61 -4.14 3.66 9.79
N GLU A 62 -4.97 4.29 10.62
CA GLU A 62 -6.28 4.75 10.20
C GLU A 62 -6.20 5.76 9.04
N ARG A 63 -5.27 6.69 9.09
CA ARG A 63 -5.02 7.65 8.01
C ARG A 63 -4.61 6.96 6.71
N ILE A 64 -3.67 6.02 6.78
CA ILE A 64 -3.20 5.25 5.62
C ILE A 64 -4.36 4.42 5.03
N ASN A 65 -5.15 3.77 5.88
CA ASN A 65 -6.30 2.97 5.44
C ASN A 65 -7.39 3.84 4.82
N ALA A 66 -7.65 5.04 5.34
CA ALA A 66 -8.57 5.99 4.73
C ALA A 66 -8.11 6.44 3.33
N ILE A 67 -6.83 6.73 3.15
CA ILE A 67 -6.25 7.08 1.84
C ILE A 67 -6.36 5.91 0.86
N ARG A 68 -6.05 4.69 1.30
CA ARG A 68 -6.18 3.47 0.47
C ARG A 68 -7.63 3.21 0.07
N ALA A 69 -8.58 3.40 0.99
CA ALA A 69 -10.00 3.24 0.70
C ALA A 69 -10.49 4.26 -0.33
N GLU A 70 -10.05 5.52 -0.23
CA GLU A 70 -10.38 6.56 -1.21
C GLU A 70 -9.78 6.26 -2.59
N GLN A 71 -8.52 5.84 -2.65
CA GLN A 71 -7.87 5.40 -3.89
C GLN A 71 -8.55 4.18 -4.49
N GLY A 72 -8.97 3.22 -3.65
CA GLY A 72 -9.72 2.05 -4.08
C GLY A 72 -11.07 2.39 -4.68
N LYS A 73 -11.81 3.35 -4.11
CA LYS A 73 -13.06 3.86 -4.67
C LYS A 73 -12.86 4.53 -6.03
N ALA A 74 -11.82 5.37 -6.16
CA ALA A 74 -11.48 6.02 -7.42
C ALA A 74 -11.11 5.00 -8.50
N ALA A 75 -10.26 4.02 -8.18
CA ALA A 75 -9.88 2.95 -9.10
C ALA A 75 -11.08 2.08 -9.52
N LYS A 76 -11.98 1.77 -8.60
CA LYS A 76 -13.21 1.03 -8.89
C LYS A 76 -14.14 1.80 -9.83
N ALA A 77 -14.35 3.09 -9.57
CA ALA A 77 -15.17 3.95 -10.43
C ALA A 77 -14.60 4.06 -11.84
N GLU A 78 -13.28 4.22 -11.97
CA GLU A 78 -12.59 4.23 -13.26
C GLU A 78 -12.71 2.90 -13.99
N GLY A 79 -12.55 1.77 -13.28
CA GLY A 79 -12.73 0.43 -13.82
C GLY A 79 -14.17 0.18 -14.30
N GLU A 80 -15.17 0.58 -13.52
CA GLU A 80 -16.59 0.47 -13.91
C GLU A 80 -16.90 1.31 -15.15
N LYS A 81 -16.37 2.53 -15.23
CA LYS A 81 -16.48 3.39 -16.41
C LYS A 81 -15.84 2.74 -17.64
N PHE A 82 -14.64 2.21 -17.50
CA PHE A 82 -13.95 1.50 -18.57
C PHE A 82 -14.78 0.31 -19.09
N LEU A 83 -15.31 -0.53 -18.18
CA LEU A 83 -16.14 -1.67 -18.55
C LEU A 83 -17.44 -1.25 -19.26
N ALA A 84 -18.08 -0.17 -18.80
CA ALA A 84 -19.27 0.36 -19.43
C ALA A 84 -18.99 0.87 -20.85
N GLU A 85 -17.89 1.56 -21.07
CA GLU A 85 -17.48 2.05 -22.39
C GLU A 85 -17.00 0.91 -23.29
N ASN A 86 -16.21 -0.01 -22.74
CA ASN A 86 -15.69 -1.16 -23.49
C ASN A 86 -16.78 -2.13 -23.93
N GLY A 87 -17.80 -2.34 -23.11
CA GLY A 87 -18.95 -3.18 -23.44
C GLY A 87 -19.80 -2.66 -24.61
N LYS A 88 -19.67 -1.39 -24.96
CA LYS A 88 -20.33 -0.76 -26.13
C LYS A 88 -19.57 -0.96 -27.42
N LYS A 89 -18.31 -1.39 -27.39
CA LYS A 89 -17.52 -1.64 -28.59
C LYS A 89 -18.03 -2.86 -29.31
N GLU A 90 -18.02 -2.79 -30.63
CA GLU A 90 -18.37 -3.92 -31.51
C GLU A 90 -17.39 -5.10 -31.27
N GLY A 91 -17.92 -6.30 -31.17
CA GLY A 91 -17.13 -7.52 -30.94
C GLY A 91 -16.82 -7.84 -29.47
N VAL A 92 -17.12 -6.95 -28.55
CA VAL A 92 -16.94 -7.20 -27.11
C VAL A 92 -18.15 -7.91 -26.52
N VAL A 93 -17.90 -9.04 -25.86
CA VAL A 93 -18.93 -9.83 -25.18
C VAL A 93 -18.78 -9.68 -23.68
N THR A 94 -19.85 -9.33 -22.98
CA THR A 94 -19.91 -9.23 -21.52
C THR A 94 -20.63 -10.45 -20.95
N LEU A 95 -19.96 -11.20 -20.08
CA LEU A 95 -20.53 -12.35 -19.38
C LEU A 95 -21.35 -11.89 -18.15
N LYS A 96 -22.15 -12.80 -17.60
CA LYS A 96 -22.93 -12.54 -16.38
C LYS A 96 -22.09 -12.17 -15.17
N SER A 97 -20.85 -12.63 -15.12
CA SER A 97 -19.86 -12.29 -14.07
C SER A 97 -19.29 -10.87 -14.19
N GLY A 98 -19.57 -10.17 -15.28
CA GLY A 98 -18.98 -8.88 -15.60
C GLY A 98 -17.69 -8.97 -16.42
N LEU A 99 -17.14 -10.16 -16.61
CA LEU A 99 -15.98 -10.39 -17.47
C LEU A 99 -16.32 -10.04 -18.92
N GLN A 100 -15.44 -9.28 -19.55
CA GLN A 100 -15.54 -8.92 -20.96
C GLN A 100 -14.41 -9.55 -21.77
N TYR A 101 -14.73 -10.01 -22.96
CA TYR A 101 -13.74 -10.51 -23.91
C TYR A 101 -14.06 -10.07 -25.33
N GLU A 102 -13.04 -10.02 -26.15
CA GLU A 102 -13.12 -9.73 -27.57
C GLU A 102 -12.33 -10.79 -28.33
N VAL A 103 -12.91 -11.33 -29.39
CA VAL A 103 -12.22 -12.27 -30.26
C VAL A 103 -11.40 -11.48 -31.29
N LEU A 104 -10.08 -11.50 -31.12
CA LEU A 104 -9.14 -10.81 -32.01
C LEU A 104 -8.92 -11.60 -33.31
N ARG A 105 -8.90 -12.92 -33.20
CA ARG A 105 -8.75 -13.86 -34.32
C ARG A 105 -9.52 -15.13 -34.03
N GLU A 106 -10.42 -15.47 -34.90
CA GLU A 106 -11.18 -16.72 -34.79
C GLU A 106 -10.31 -17.89 -35.25
N GLY A 107 -10.24 -18.93 -34.41
CA GLY A 107 -9.56 -20.17 -34.73
C GLY A 107 -10.51 -21.19 -35.36
N ASN A 108 -9.92 -22.13 -36.09
CA ASN A 108 -10.61 -23.28 -36.70
C ASN A 108 -10.11 -24.62 -36.16
N GLY A 109 -9.36 -24.58 -35.06
CA GLY A 109 -8.80 -25.78 -34.44
C GLY A 109 -9.81 -26.54 -33.56
N LYS A 110 -9.32 -27.60 -32.97
CA LYS A 110 -10.09 -28.43 -32.04
C LYS A 110 -10.46 -27.65 -30.76
N LYS A 111 -11.72 -27.75 -30.36
CA LYS A 111 -12.22 -27.12 -29.15
C LYS A 111 -11.88 -27.98 -27.91
N PRO A 112 -11.23 -27.43 -26.87
CA PRO A 112 -10.98 -28.15 -25.65
C PRO A 112 -12.25 -28.33 -24.81
N LYS A 113 -12.28 -29.40 -24.03
CA LYS A 113 -13.30 -29.63 -23.02
C LYS A 113 -12.89 -28.97 -21.70
N ALA A 114 -13.82 -28.81 -20.76
CA ALA A 114 -13.55 -28.19 -19.46
C ALA A 114 -12.44 -28.87 -18.63
N THR A 115 -12.19 -30.15 -18.86
CA THR A 115 -11.16 -30.96 -18.19
C THR A 115 -9.83 -31.05 -18.95
N ASP A 116 -9.76 -30.51 -20.15
CA ASP A 116 -8.56 -30.56 -20.97
C ASP A 116 -7.51 -29.54 -20.51
N GLN A 117 -6.25 -29.90 -20.66
CA GLN A 117 -5.14 -28.98 -20.49
C GLN A 117 -4.91 -28.17 -21.77
N VAL A 118 -4.73 -26.87 -21.60
CA VAL A 118 -4.46 -25.96 -22.71
C VAL A 118 -3.20 -25.15 -22.46
N LYS A 119 -2.49 -24.83 -23.54
CA LYS A 119 -1.35 -23.91 -23.48
C LYS A 119 -1.84 -22.52 -23.87
N CYS A 120 -1.72 -21.59 -22.92
CA CYS A 120 -2.14 -20.21 -23.12
C CYS A 120 -0.94 -19.27 -23.09
N HIS A 121 -1.04 -18.22 -23.89
CA HIS A 121 -0.20 -17.05 -23.78
C HIS A 121 -1.03 -15.92 -23.19
N TYR A 122 -0.51 -15.23 -22.17
CA TYR A 122 -1.22 -14.09 -21.58
C TYR A 122 -0.30 -12.91 -21.33
N GLU A 123 -0.86 -11.74 -21.40
CA GLU A 123 -0.23 -10.47 -21.03
C GLU A 123 -1.20 -9.71 -20.13
N GLY A 124 -0.74 -9.31 -18.95
CA GLY A 124 -1.52 -8.56 -17.97
C GLY A 124 -0.97 -7.14 -17.80
N THR A 125 -1.86 -6.20 -17.63
CA THR A 125 -1.54 -4.79 -17.36
C THR A 125 -2.20 -4.30 -16.08
#